data_898572d140e05b450450f4a16ced480d
#
_entry.id   898572d140e05b450450f4a16ced480d
#
_cell.length_a   1.000
_cell.length_b   1.000
_cell.length_c   1.000
_cell.angle_alpha   90.00
_cell.angle_beta   90.00
_cell.angle_gamma   90.00
#
_symmetry.space_group_name_H-M   'P 1'
#
loop_
_entity.id
_entity.type
_entity.pdbx_description
1 polymer ?
#
loop_
_entity_poly.entity_id
_entity_poly.type
_entity_poly.pdbx_seq_one_letter_code
_entity_poly.pdbx_strand_id
1 'polypeptide(L)'
;MKAIILAAGQAKRLRSLANRIPKCMIIICGKPMLKWQVELLKKYKINDITVVTGSFGRKIKISDVSYVKNKFYRSTEQNYSIFSARNKLNGSVVISFADIIYDKKILKKIIDFKGDCGIAVRKDWRKAYRNRSLHPISEADNVLLERGKIIKIKKNIINYDRNKKVVEFLGLIKFSRRGTLMLLKKLQYLNKYHRGKFHTADSFKKAYLIDMLQELINSGMRVSPVFVDGKYLEIDTLEDIRNAEKSIKKF
;
A
#
# COMPACT_ATOMS: atom_id res chain seq x y z
N MET A 1 -13.47 12.25 -3.69
CA MET A 1 -12.25 11.40 -3.52
C MET A 1 -12.67 9.95 -3.62
N LYS A 2 -11.85 9.09 -4.20
CA LYS A 2 -12.07 7.65 -4.34
C LYS A 2 -11.01 6.88 -3.55
N ALA A 3 -11.24 5.60 -3.31
CA ALA A 3 -10.24 4.71 -2.74
C ALA A 3 -10.06 3.46 -3.60
N ILE A 4 -8.80 2.98 -3.72
CA ILE A 4 -8.45 1.72 -4.33
C ILE A 4 -7.68 0.90 -3.30
N ILE A 5 -8.19 -0.28 -2.94
CA ILE A 5 -7.56 -1.18 -1.98
C ILE A 5 -6.99 -2.38 -2.73
N LEU A 6 -5.69 -2.61 -2.60
CA LEU A 6 -4.98 -3.67 -3.31
C LEU A 6 -5.03 -4.99 -2.53
N ALA A 7 -5.92 -5.88 -2.91
CA ALA A 7 -6.18 -7.18 -2.27
C ALA A 7 -5.88 -8.38 -3.18
N ALA A 8 -5.01 -8.22 -4.19
CA ALA A 8 -4.68 -9.28 -5.14
C ALA A 8 -3.49 -10.17 -4.72
N GLY A 9 -2.85 -9.89 -3.60
CA GLY A 9 -1.69 -10.63 -3.08
C GLY A 9 -2.00 -12.09 -2.72
N GLN A 10 -1.01 -12.98 -2.86
CA GLN A 10 -1.16 -14.43 -2.66
C GLN A 10 -0.98 -14.88 -1.20
N ALA A 11 -0.63 -13.99 -0.29
CA ALA A 11 -0.46 -14.26 1.16
C ALA A 11 0.42 -15.47 1.50
N LYS A 12 1.53 -15.68 0.78
CA LYS A 12 2.39 -16.88 0.87
C LYS A 12 2.91 -17.19 2.28
N ARG A 13 3.10 -16.17 3.13
CA ARG A 13 3.61 -16.31 4.51
C ARG A 13 2.55 -16.82 5.51
N LEU A 14 1.27 -16.75 5.14
CA LEU A 14 0.14 -17.21 5.95
C LEU A 14 -0.40 -18.57 5.48
N ARG A 15 0.48 -19.48 5.01
CA ARG A 15 0.18 -20.73 4.30
C ARG A 15 -1.04 -21.50 4.80
N SER A 16 -1.18 -21.71 6.11
CA SER A 16 -2.29 -22.47 6.69
C SER A 16 -3.64 -21.75 6.60
N LEU A 17 -3.66 -20.42 6.69
CA LEU A 17 -4.86 -19.59 6.61
C LEU A 17 -5.15 -19.13 5.18
N ALA A 18 -4.13 -18.78 4.42
CA ALA A 18 -4.25 -18.22 3.06
C ALA A 18 -4.81 -19.21 2.03
N ASN A 19 -4.71 -20.52 2.28
CA ASN A 19 -5.32 -21.54 1.43
C ASN A 19 -6.85 -21.61 1.55
N ARG A 20 -7.42 -21.01 2.60
CA ARG A 20 -8.86 -21.05 2.90
C ARG A 20 -9.58 -19.74 2.68
N ILE A 21 -8.93 -18.62 3.02
CA ILE A 21 -9.52 -17.27 2.97
C ILE A 21 -8.53 -16.25 2.37
N PRO A 22 -9.02 -15.19 1.69
CA PRO A 22 -8.16 -14.07 1.28
C PRO A 22 -7.54 -13.40 2.50
N LYS A 23 -6.26 -12.99 2.42
CA LYS A 23 -5.53 -12.32 3.50
C LYS A 23 -6.33 -11.15 4.12
N CYS A 24 -6.91 -10.31 3.27
CA CYS A 24 -7.70 -9.15 3.70
C CYS A 24 -9.00 -9.50 4.45
N MET A 25 -9.43 -10.77 4.42
CA MET A 25 -10.60 -11.28 5.14
C MET A 25 -10.25 -11.97 6.46
N ILE A 26 -8.96 -11.99 6.85
CA ILE A 26 -8.56 -12.46 8.19
C ILE A 26 -9.23 -11.57 9.23
N ILE A 27 -9.82 -12.23 10.22
CA ILE A 27 -10.52 -11.56 11.32
C ILE A 27 -9.48 -11.04 12.32
N ILE A 28 -9.55 -9.77 12.63
CA ILE A 28 -8.77 -9.10 13.67
C ILE A 28 -9.76 -8.39 14.60
N CYS A 29 -9.81 -8.80 15.86
CA CYS A 29 -10.76 -8.29 16.86
C CYS A 29 -12.22 -8.29 16.34
N GLY A 30 -12.69 -9.45 15.88
CA GLY A 30 -14.07 -9.68 15.45
C GLY A 30 -14.45 -9.12 14.08
N LYS A 31 -13.49 -8.55 13.32
CA LYS A 31 -13.78 -7.88 12.05
C LYS A 31 -12.71 -8.17 11.00
N PRO A 32 -13.07 -8.45 9.72
CA PRO A 32 -12.10 -8.58 8.64
C PRO A 32 -11.21 -7.32 8.47
N MET A 33 -9.92 -7.50 8.19
CA MET A 33 -9.00 -6.38 7.97
C MET A 33 -9.54 -5.38 6.93
N LEU A 34 -10.05 -5.89 5.82
CA LEU A 34 -10.62 -5.03 4.77
C LEU A 34 -11.80 -4.21 5.28
N LYS A 35 -12.62 -4.76 6.17
CA LYS A 35 -13.77 -4.06 6.74
C LYS A 35 -13.35 -2.89 7.65
N TRP A 36 -12.24 -3.04 8.40
CA TRP A 36 -11.66 -1.93 9.16
C TRP A 36 -11.35 -0.73 8.28
N GLN A 37 -10.72 -0.94 7.12
CA GLN A 37 -10.38 0.13 6.19
C GLN A 37 -11.63 0.73 5.53
N VAL A 38 -12.55 -0.12 5.04
CA VAL A 38 -13.77 0.34 4.35
C VAL A 38 -14.64 1.21 5.26
N GLU A 39 -14.86 0.78 6.50
CA GLU A 39 -15.63 1.57 7.47
C GLU A 39 -14.95 2.90 7.80
N LEU A 40 -13.63 2.90 7.95
CA LEU A 40 -12.90 4.13 8.22
C LEU A 40 -12.95 5.09 7.03
N LEU A 41 -12.78 4.61 5.80
CA LEU A 41 -12.91 5.43 4.59
C LEU A 41 -14.29 6.06 4.46
N LYS A 42 -15.36 5.29 4.73
CA LYS A 42 -16.75 5.78 4.72
C LYS A 42 -17.00 6.85 5.78
N LYS A 43 -16.45 6.71 6.99
CA LYS A 43 -16.52 7.77 8.03
C LYS A 43 -15.95 9.10 7.55
N TYR A 44 -14.98 9.07 6.61
CA TYR A 44 -14.42 10.25 5.97
C TYR A 44 -15.10 10.59 4.63
N LYS A 45 -16.31 10.08 4.38
CA LYS A 45 -17.13 10.33 3.18
C LYS A 45 -16.44 9.89 1.86
N ILE A 46 -15.55 8.91 1.94
CA ILE A 46 -14.97 8.25 0.77
C ILE A 46 -15.80 6.98 0.50
N ASN A 47 -16.84 7.13 -0.32
CA ASN A 47 -17.82 6.08 -0.61
C ASN A 47 -17.54 5.31 -1.91
N ASP A 48 -16.82 5.91 -2.87
CA ASP A 48 -16.39 5.22 -4.09
C ASP A 48 -15.11 4.42 -3.78
N ILE A 49 -15.30 3.20 -3.31
CA ILE A 49 -14.22 2.29 -2.89
C ILE A 49 -14.16 1.13 -3.87
N THR A 50 -13.00 0.90 -4.46
CA THR A 50 -12.72 -0.22 -5.34
C THR A 50 -11.70 -1.16 -4.70
N VAL A 51 -12.01 -2.45 -4.62
CA VAL A 51 -11.11 -3.50 -4.13
C VAL A 51 -10.57 -4.27 -5.32
N VAL A 52 -9.23 -4.26 -5.48
CA VAL A 52 -8.56 -5.04 -6.54
C VAL A 52 -8.29 -6.44 -6.01
N THR A 53 -8.86 -7.44 -6.63
CA THR A 53 -8.85 -8.84 -6.16
C THR A 53 -7.98 -9.76 -7.03
N GLY A 54 -7.49 -10.85 -6.41
CA GLY A 54 -6.76 -11.95 -7.08
C GLY A 54 -7.57 -13.26 -7.11
N SER A 55 -6.95 -14.35 -6.62
CA SER A 55 -7.49 -15.73 -6.66
C SER A 55 -8.82 -15.89 -5.94
N PHE A 56 -8.94 -15.32 -4.77
CA PHE A 56 -10.09 -15.52 -3.88
C PHE A 56 -11.12 -14.40 -3.95
N GLY A 57 -11.18 -13.64 -5.06
CA GLY A 57 -12.09 -12.49 -5.17
C GLY A 57 -13.54 -12.81 -4.83
N ARG A 58 -14.04 -14.01 -5.18
CA ARG A 58 -15.40 -14.46 -4.86
C ARG A 58 -15.64 -14.67 -3.35
N LYS A 59 -14.59 -14.86 -2.55
CA LYS A 59 -14.66 -15.02 -1.09
C LYS A 59 -14.59 -13.67 -0.35
N ILE A 60 -14.28 -12.57 -1.04
CA ILE A 60 -14.30 -11.23 -0.45
C ILE A 60 -15.72 -10.70 -0.54
N LYS A 61 -16.41 -10.70 0.59
CA LYS A 61 -17.81 -10.24 0.68
C LYS A 61 -17.86 -9.03 1.62
N ILE A 62 -17.63 -7.84 1.08
CA ILE A 62 -17.82 -6.56 1.78
C ILE A 62 -18.86 -5.78 1.00
N SER A 63 -19.88 -5.29 1.68
CA SER A 63 -20.93 -4.45 1.08
C SER A 63 -20.39 -3.08 0.67
N ASP A 64 -21.07 -2.48 -0.30
CA ASP A 64 -20.86 -1.09 -0.73
C ASP A 64 -19.43 -0.79 -1.21
N VAL A 65 -18.81 -1.73 -1.88
CA VAL A 65 -17.55 -1.57 -2.60
C VAL A 65 -17.66 -2.17 -4.00
N SER A 66 -16.89 -1.63 -4.94
CA SER A 66 -16.73 -2.20 -6.28
C SER A 66 -15.56 -3.17 -6.30
N TYR A 67 -15.61 -4.18 -7.16
CA TYR A 67 -14.53 -5.15 -7.31
C TYR A 67 -13.94 -5.09 -8.72
N VAL A 68 -12.61 -5.10 -8.79
CA VAL A 68 -11.84 -5.25 -10.04
C VAL A 68 -10.92 -6.44 -9.89
N LYS A 69 -10.97 -7.39 -10.82
CA LYS A 69 -10.11 -8.57 -10.79
C LYS A 69 -8.82 -8.31 -11.57
N ASN A 70 -7.67 -8.49 -10.93
CA ASN A 70 -6.42 -8.69 -11.63
C ASN A 70 -6.39 -10.14 -12.16
N LYS A 71 -6.68 -10.32 -13.46
CA LYS A 71 -6.72 -11.65 -14.09
C LYS A 71 -5.36 -12.37 -14.08
N PHE A 72 -4.27 -11.61 -14.00
CA PHE A 72 -2.89 -12.09 -14.04
C PHE A 72 -2.20 -12.08 -12.65
N TYR A 73 -2.97 -12.09 -11.57
CA TYR A 73 -2.46 -12.00 -10.19
C TYR A 73 -1.36 -13.02 -9.83
N ARG A 74 -1.28 -14.17 -10.52
CA ARG A 74 -0.26 -15.21 -10.27
C ARG A 74 1.12 -14.83 -10.80
N SER A 75 1.19 -14.04 -11.86
CA SER A 75 2.41 -13.65 -12.58
C SER A 75 2.72 -12.17 -12.50
N THR A 76 1.93 -11.41 -11.74
CA THR A 76 2.07 -9.95 -11.63
C THR A 76 1.97 -9.50 -10.17
N GLU A 77 2.48 -8.31 -9.89
CA GLU A 77 2.49 -7.70 -8.56
C GLU A 77 1.63 -6.42 -8.49
N GLN A 78 1.94 -5.55 -7.52
CA GLN A 78 1.11 -4.40 -7.16
C GLN A 78 0.89 -3.40 -8.31
N ASN A 79 1.90 -3.12 -9.13
CA ASN A 79 1.77 -2.19 -10.25
C ASN A 79 0.73 -2.65 -11.27
N TYR A 80 0.72 -3.94 -11.59
CA TYR A 80 -0.29 -4.48 -12.48
C TYR A 80 -1.68 -4.57 -11.84
N SER A 81 -1.74 -4.75 -10.53
CA SER A 81 -3.00 -4.66 -9.79
C SER A 81 -3.62 -3.26 -9.89
N ILE A 82 -2.81 -2.20 -9.74
CA ILE A 82 -3.26 -0.82 -9.96
C ILE A 82 -3.67 -0.61 -11.42
N PHE A 83 -2.86 -1.09 -12.38
CA PHE A 83 -3.18 -1.02 -13.80
C PHE A 83 -4.51 -1.73 -14.15
N SER A 84 -4.83 -2.85 -13.49
CA SER A 84 -6.11 -3.53 -13.66
C SER A 84 -7.30 -2.65 -13.29
N ALA A 85 -7.12 -1.77 -12.31
CA ALA A 85 -8.11 -0.78 -11.88
C ALA A 85 -7.99 0.60 -12.56
N ARG A 86 -7.28 0.72 -13.69
CA ARG A 86 -6.98 2.01 -14.36
C ARG A 86 -8.21 2.85 -14.66
N ASN A 87 -9.35 2.24 -14.98
CA ASN A 87 -10.60 2.95 -15.24
C ASN A 87 -11.20 3.61 -13.98
N LYS A 88 -10.70 3.27 -12.79
CA LYS A 88 -11.05 3.88 -11.51
C LYS A 88 -10.08 5.02 -11.11
N LEU A 89 -8.97 5.16 -11.83
CA LEU A 89 -7.99 6.22 -11.63
C LEU A 89 -8.47 7.52 -12.29
N ASN A 90 -9.45 8.18 -11.65
CA ASN A 90 -9.94 9.49 -12.04
C ASN A 90 -10.28 10.32 -10.80
N GLY A 91 -10.04 11.63 -10.85
CA GLY A 91 -10.16 12.50 -9.70
C GLY A 91 -9.05 12.27 -8.67
N SER A 92 -9.27 12.68 -7.41
CA SER A 92 -8.34 12.40 -6.32
C SER A 92 -8.56 10.99 -5.79
N VAL A 93 -7.48 10.23 -5.61
CA VAL A 93 -7.53 8.81 -5.24
C VAL A 93 -6.62 8.52 -4.05
N VAL A 94 -7.12 7.76 -3.08
CA VAL A 94 -6.32 7.10 -2.04
C VAL A 94 -6.07 5.66 -2.48
N ILE A 95 -4.82 5.21 -2.46
CA ILE A 95 -4.44 3.80 -2.68
C ILE A 95 -3.94 3.22 -1.37
N SER A 96 -4.45 2.05 -1.00
CA SER A 96 -4.09 1.36 0.25
C SER A 96 -3.79 -0.11 0.00
N PHE A 97 -2.81 -0.67 0.72
CA PHE A 97 -2.65 -2.12 0.81
C PHE A 97 -3.77 -2.72 1.64
N ALA A 98 -4.22 -3.93 1.30
CA ALA A 98 -5.34 -4.57 1.97
C ALA A 98 -4.96 -5.29 3.28
N ASP A 99 -3.69 -5.38 3.58
CA ASP A 99 -3.10 -6.08 4.73
C ASP A 99 -2.68 -5.14 5.87
N ILE A 100 -3.09 -3.88 5.79
CA ILE A 100 -2.84 -2.87 6.81
C ILE A 100 -4.13 -2.44 7.52
N ILE A 101 -4.01 -2.12 8.79
CA ILE A 101 -5.04 -1.44 9.59
C ILE A 101 -4.43 -0.15 10.12
N TYR A 102 -5.12 0.96 9.95
CA TYR A 102 -4.67 2.27 10.40
C TYR A 102 -5.82 3.06 11.02
N ASP A 103 -5.47 3.97 11.92
CA ASP A 103 -6.45 4.77 12.64
C ASP A 103 -6.86 6.05 11.88
N LYS A 104 -7.83 6.77 12.46
CA LYS A 104 -8.35 8.02 11.92
C LYS A 104 -7.29 9.13 11.78
N LYS A 105 -6.27 9.15 12.64
CA LYS A 105 -5.20 10.18 12.59
C LYS A 105 -4.37 10.01 11.34
N ILE A 106 -4.00 8.77 11.00
CA ILE A 106 -3.24 8.45 9.80
C ILE A 106 -4.05 8.80 8.56
N LEU A 107 -5.31 8.33 8.47
CA LEU A 107 -6.14 8.61 7.30
C LEU A 107 -6.35 10.11 7.12
N LYS A 108 -6.66 10.84 8.20
CA LYS A 108 -6.86 12.30 8.14
C LYS A 108 -5.64 13.01 7.58
N LYS A 109 -4.43 12.73 8.08
CA LYS A 109 -3.20 13.33 7.56
C LYS A 109 -3.00 13.08 6.07
N ILE A 110 -3.33 11.89 5.59
CA ILE A 110 -3.22 11.53 4.18
C ILE A 110 -4.27 12.26 3.33
N ILE A 111 -5.54 12.26 3.71
CA ILE A 111 -6.58 12.92 2.92
C ILE A 111 -6.46 14.46 2.91
N ASP A 112 -5.90 15.05 3.96
CA ASP A 112 -5.68 16.49 4.07
C ASP A 112 -4.45 16.97 3.29
N PHE A 113 -3.56 16.08 2.87
CA PHE A 113 -2.37 16.43 2.08
C PHE A 113 -2.76 17.10 0.76
N LYS A 114 -2.08 18.21 0.39
CA LYS A 114 -2.47 19.07 -0.76
C LYS A 114 -1.60 18.92 -2.00
N GLY A 115 -0.49 18.14 -1.96
CA GLY A 115 0.38 17.93 -3.12
C GLY A 115 -0.15 16.88 -4.11
N ASP A 116 0.59 16.65 -5.19
CA ASP A 116 0.21 15.72 -6.25
C ASP A 116 0.27 14.24 -5.82
N CYS A 117 1.27 13.87 -5.03
CA CYS A 117 1.42 12.54 -4.46
C CYS A 117 1.97 12.65 -3.03
N GLY A 118 1.20 12.16 -2.05
CA GLY A 118 1.61 12.06 -0.66
C GLY A 118 1.59 10.61 -0.19
N ILE A 119 2.69 10.15 0.39
CA ILE A 119 2.84 8.79 0.91
C ILE A 119 2.94 8.80 2.43
N ALA A 120 2.20 7.94 3.12
CA ALA A 120 2.31 7.79 4.56
C ALA A 120 3.67 7.21 4.95
N VAL A 121 4.42 7.92 5.79
CA VAL A 121 5.73 7.46 6.27
C VAL A 121 5.85 7.56 7.79
N ARG A 122 6.63 6.64 8.38
CA ARG A 122 6.86 6.54 9.81
C ARG A 122 8.35 6.66 10.16
N LYS A 123 8.67 7.47 11.16
CA LYS A 123 10.05 7.69 11.60
C LYS A 123 10.58 6.59 12.51
N ASP A 124 9.76 6.12 13.43
CA ASP A 124 10.12 5.14 14.47
C ASP A 124 9.87 3.68 14.05
N TRP A 125 9.86 3.43 12.73
CA TRP A 125 9.49 2.18 12.12
C TRP A 125 10.26 0.95 12.60
N ARG A 126 11.56 1.12 12.93
CA ARG A 126 12.38 0.00 13.43
C ARG A 126 11.83 -0.62 14.71
N LYS A 127 11.08 0.15 15.52
CA LYS A 127 10.44 -0.37 16.74
C LYS A 127 9.39 -1.44 16.42
N ALA A 128 8.69 -1.33 15.28
CA ALA A 128 7.69 -2.28 14.86
C ALA A 128 8.26 -3.66 14.50
N TYR A 129 9.56 -3.75 14.20
CA TYR A 129 10.23 -4.99 13.82
C TYR A 129 10.89 -5.72 14.99
N ARG A 130 10.99 -5.12 16.19
CA ARG A 130 11.70 -5.71 17.34
C ARG A 130 11.14 -7.05 17.80
N ASN A 131 9.84 -7.28 17.61
CA ASN A 131 9.12 -8.50 18.03
C ASN A 131 8.48 -9.20 16.83
N ARG A 132 9.09 -9.15 15.64
CA ARG A 132 8.60 -9.76 14.41
C ARG A 132 9.68 -10.69 13.83
N SER A 133 9.75 -11.90 14.38
CA SER A 133 10.75 -12.91 13.95
C SER A 133 10.49 -13.44 12.54
N LEU A 134 9.21 -13.55 12.16
CA LEU A 134 8.76 -14.06 10.86
C LEU A 134 8.61 -12.99 9.77
N HIS A 135 8.83 -11.73 10.12
CA HIS A 135 8.82 -10.59 9.19
C HIS A 135 10.09 -9.75 9.41
N PRO A 136 11.18 -10.08 8.72
CA PRO A 136 12.47 -9.45 8.98
C PRO A 136 12.48 -7.98 8.52
N ILE A 137 13.29 -7.16 9.19
CA ILE A 137 13.45 -5.73 8.90
C ILE A 137 13.89 -5.44 7.45
N SER A 138 14.51 -6.41 6.79
CA SER A 138 14.92 -6.33 5.37
C SER A 138 13.73 -6.25 4.40
N GLU A 139 12.52 -6.59 4.85
CA GLU A 139 11.29 -6.48 4.04
C GLU A 139 10.69 -5.08 4.06
N ALA A 140 11.20 -4.18 4.94
CA ALA A 140 10.69 -2.82 5.06
C ALA A 140 10.79 -2.03 3.75
N ASP A 141 9.70 -1.42 3.34
CA ASP A 141 9.65 -0.48 2.22
C ASP A 141 10.20 0.88 2.67
N ASN A 142 11.50 1.09 2.47
CA ASN A 142 12.21 2.26 2.97
C ASN A 142 12.13 3.45 2.02
N VAL A 143 12.10 4.63 2.61
CA VAL A 143 12.14 5.93 1.94
C VAL A 143 13.35 6.71 2.47
N LEU A 144 14.28 7.03 1.60
CA LEU A 144 15.45 7.85 1.92
C LEU A 144 15.13 9.32 1.69
N LEU A 145 15.33 10.11 2.73
CA LEU A 145 15.07 11.54 2.72
C LEU A 145 16.37 12.33 2.83
N GLU A 146 16.48 13.38 2.02
CA GLU A 146 17.50 14.41 2.12
C GLU A 146 16.82 15.78 2.17
N ARG A 147 17.13 16.58 3.19
CA ARG A 147 16.50 17.90 3.42
C ARG A 147 14.97 17.87 3.32
N GLY A 148 14.35 16.80 3.84
CA GLY A 148 12.89 16.61 3.84
C GLY A 148 12.27 16.16 2.50
N LYS A 149 13.05 16.01 1.43
CA LYS A 149 12.62 15.51 0.13
C LYS A 149 12.92 14.02 -0.01
N ILE A 150 12.06 13.29 -0.68
CA ILE A 150 12.31 11.89 -1.04
C ILE A 150 13.30 11.86 -2.20
N ILE A 151 14.41 11.17 -2.01
CA ILE A 151 15.43 10.96 -3.05
C ILE A 151 15.48 9.51 -3.53
N LYS A 152 15.05 8.55 -2.68
CA LYS A 152 15.03 7.12 -3.04
C LYS A 152 13.95 6.37 -2.28
N ILE A 153 13.27 5.47 -2.98
CA ILE A 153 12.34 4.51 -2.39
C ILE A 153 12.78 3.11 -2.82
N LYS A 154 13.07 2.25 -1.84
CA LYS A 154 13.54 0.88 -2.10
C LYS A 154 13.39 0.04 -0.83
N LYS A 155 13.19 -1.27 -0.97
CA LYS A 155 13.33 -2.20 0.17
C LYS A 155 14.74 -2.14 0.76
N ASN A 156 14.81 -2.26 2.08
CA ASN A 156 16.05 -2.48 2.82
C ASN A 156 17.18 -1.49 2.50
N ILE A 157 16.96 -0.20 2.77
CA ILE A 157 18.03 0.81 2.65
C ILE A 157 18.90 0.75 3.93
N ILE A 158 20.09 0.16 3.84
CA ILE A 158 21.03 -0.02 4.96
C ILE A 158 22.21 0.95 4.92
N ASN A 159 22.74 1.23 3.75
CA ASN A 159 23.89 2.12 3.58
C ASN A 159 23.44 3.48 3.06
N TYR A 160 23.55 4.51 3.88
CA TYR A 160 23.23 5.88 3.54
C TYR A 160 24.05 6.87 4.37
N ASP A 161 24.25 8.06 3.82
CA ASP A 161 24.94 9.16 4.47
C ASP A 161 24.19 9.57 5.76
N ARG A 162 24.95 9.92 6.82
CA ARG A 162 24.42 10.36 8.14
C ARG A 162 23.53 11.61 8.04
N ASN A 163 23.73 12.45 7.04
CA ASN A 163 22.89 13.62 6.76
C ASN A 163 21.51 13.28 6.18
N LYS A 164 21.29 12.00 5.80
CA LYS A 164 20.03 11.49 5.25
C LYS A 164 19.25 10.75 6.32
N LYS A 165 17.94 10.66 6.11
CA LYS A 165 17.04 9.96 7.04
C LYS A 165 16.30 8.85 6.30
N VAL A 166 16.27 7.66 6.89
CA VAL A 166 15.47 6.54 6.39
C VAL A 166 14.20 6.43 7.23
N VAL A 167 13.06 6.44 6.55
CA VAL A 167 11.74 6.22 7.11
C VAL A 167 11.07 5.06 6.38
N GLU A 168 9.97 4.54 6.90
CA GLU A 168 9.22 3.46 6.28
C GLU A 168 7.96 3.98 5.61
N PHE A 169 7.68 3.52 4.40
CA PHE A 169 6.41 3.70 3.71
C PHE A 169 5.40 2.66 4.23
N LEU A 170 4.19 3.12 4.54
CA LEU A 170 3.16 2.31 5.21
C LEU A 170 2.07 1.76 4.27
N GLY A 171 2.30 1.73 2.96
CA GLY A 171 1.30 1.19 2.03
C GLY A 171 0.04 2.05 1.85
N LEU A 172 0.05 3.32 2.24
CA LEU A 172 -1.08 4.26 2.11
C LEU A 172 -0.63 5.52 1.38
N ILE A 173 -1.29 5.85 0.26
CA ILE A 173 -0.93 6.94 -0.64
C ILE A 173 -2.16 7.76 -1.00
N LYS A 174 -2.00 9.06 -1.16
CA LYS A 174 -2.97 9.93 -1.82
C LYS A 174 -2.38 10.53 -3.07
N PHE A 175 -3.14 10.49 -4.15
CA PHE A 175 -2.91 11.28 -5.35
C PHE A 175 -3.96 12.38 -5.48
N SER A 176 -3.55 13.59 -5.85
CA SER A 176 -4.46 14.65 -6.32
C SER A 176 -5.08 14.23 -7.67
N ARG A 177 -6.03 15.00 -8.20
CA ARG A 177 -6.55 14.78 -9.55
C ARG A 177 -5.44 14.80 -10.60
N ARG A 178 -4.51 15.76 -10.50
CA ARG A 178 -3.34 15.88 -11.39
C ARG A 178 -2.39 14.70 -11.20
N GLY A 179 -2.06 14.36 -9.94
CA GLY A 179 -1.20 13.20 -9.63
C GLY A 179 -1.77 11.89 -10.12
N THR A 180 -3.09 11.68 -10.00
CA THR A 180 -3.78 10.50 -10.53
C THR A 180 -3.66 10.39 -12.04
N LEU A 181 -3.82 11.52 -12.77
CA LEU A 181 -3.66 11.54 -14.23
C LEU A 181 -2.22 11.21 -14.65
N MET A 182 -1.23 11.74 -13.94
CA MET A 182 0.18 11.43 -14.20
C MET A 182 0.48 9.95 -13.96
N LEU A 183 -0.01 9.38 -12.84
CA LEU A 183 0.09 7.95 -12.54
C LEU A 183 -0.55 7.11 -13.65
N LEU A 184 -1.76 7.45 -14.06
CA LEU A 184 -2.51 6.71 -15.11
C LEU A 184 -1.73 6.71 -16.44
N LYS A 185 -1.27 7.88 -16.90
CA LYS A 185 -0.49 8.00 -18.14
C LYS A 185 0.80 7.17 -18.07
N LYS A 186 1.52 7.23 -16.93
CA LYS A 186 2.75 6.46 -16.74
C LYS A 186 2.48 4.96 -16.74
N LEU A 187 1.45 4.48 -16.04
CA LEU A 187 1.04 3.07 -16.03
C LEU A 187 0.68 2.56 -17.43
N GLN A 188 -0.06 3.35 -18.21
CA GLN A 188 -0.43 3.00 -19.58
C GLN A 188 0.78 2.93 -20.49
N TYR A 189 1.67 3.93 -20.41
CA TYR A 189 2.93 3.96 -21.18
C TYR A 189 3.81 2.74 -20.87
N LEU A 190 4.07 2.48 -19.59
CA LEU A 190 4.92 1.37 -19.16
C LEU A 190 4.34 0.01 -19.54
N ASN A 191 3.03 -0.18 -19.38
CA ASN A 191 2.40 -1.43 -19.77
C ASN A 191 2.45 -1.69 -21.29
N LYS A 192 2.44 -0.63 -22.10
CA LYS A 192 2.48 -0.74 -23.56
C LYS A 192 3.90 -0.88 -24.12
N TYR A 193 4.82 -0.09 -23.61
CA TYR A 193 6.13 0.09 -24.23
C TYR A 193 7.32 -0.45 -23.45
N HIS A 194 7.23 -0.56 -22.11
CA HIS A 194 8.37 -1.01 -21.30
C HIS A 194 8.62 -2.51 -21.48
N ARG A 195 9.88 -2.86 -21.68
CA ARG A 195 10.37 -4.24 -21.78
C ARG A 195 11.60 -4.41 -20.88
N GLY A 196 11.82 -5.64 -20.37
CA GLY A 196 12.95 -5.96 -19.51
C GLY A 196 12.77 -5.48 -18.07
N LYS A 197 13.89 -5.34 -17.37
CA LYS A 197 13.93 -4.97 -15.94
C LYS A 197 13.31 -3.62 -15.68
N PHE A 198 12.57 -3.52 -14.57
CA PHE A 198 11.97 -2.27 -14.09
C PHE A 198 12.38 -2.04 -12.64
N HIS A 199 13.28 -1.08 -12.40
CA HIS A 199 13.90 -0.82 -11.10
C HIS A 199 14.49 -2.12 -10.48
N THR A 200 13.88 -2.61 -9.39
CA THR A 200 14.34 -3.81 -8.69
C THR A 200 13.67 -5.10 -9.19
N ALA A 201 12.69 -4.99 -10.07
CA ALA A 201 11.89 -6.11 -10.56
C ALA A 201 12.32 -6.58 -11.97
N ASP A 202 12.05 -7.84 -12.29
CA ASP A 202 12.32 -8.42 -13.63
C ASP A 202 11.51 -7.75 -14.75
N SER A 203 10.39 -7.13 -14.41
CA SER A 203 9.56 -6.41 -15.37
C SER A 203 8.59 -5.46 -14.66
N PHE A 204 8.04 -4.48 -15.39
CA PHE A 204 6.98 -3.59 -14.89
C PHE A 204 5.80 -4.37 -14.26
N LYS A 205 5.39 -5.49 -14.86
CA LYS A 205 4.27 -6.30 -14.38
C LYS A 205 4.56 -7.00 -13.04
N LYS A 206 5.83 -7.32 -12.77
CA LYS A 206 6.31 -7.93 -11.53
C LYS A 206 6.78 -6.91 -10.48
N ALA A 207 6.68 -5.63 -10.77
CA ALA A 207 7.18 -4.58 -9.91
C ALA A 207 6.18 -4.23 -8.79
N TYR A 208 6.74 -3.84 -7.64
CA TYR A 208 5.99 -3.35 -6.49
C TYR A 208 5.62 -1.87 -6.65
N LEU A 209 4.72 -1.40 -5.79
CA LEU A 209 4.29 0.00 -5.81
C LEU A 209 5.43 0.98 -5.50
N ILE A 210 6.40 0.57 -4.68
CA ILE A 210 7.61 1.36 -4.40
C ILE A 210 8.44 1.63 -5.66
N ASP A 211 8.54 0.65 -6.59
CA ASP A 211 9.21 0.85 -7.87
C ASP A 211 8.48 1.89 -8.73
N MET A 212 7.13 1.87 -8.72
CA MET A 212 6.32 2.88 -9.40
C MET A 212 6.51 4.27 -8.79
N LEU A 213 6.55 4.37 -7.46
CA LEU A 213 6.78 5.64 -6.79
C LEU A 213 8.17 6.21 -7.15
N GLN A 214 9.19 5.35 -7.20
CA GLN A 214 10.53 5.75 -7.66
C GLN A 214 10.51 6.21 -9.11
N GLU A 215 9.78 5.51 -9.99
CA GLU A 215 9.63 5.89 -11.39
C GLU A 215 8.92 7.24 -11.55
N LEU A 216 7.89 7.51 -10.74
CA LEU A 216 7.21 8.81 -10.74
C LEU A 216 8.15 9.95 -10.32
N ILE A 217 9.01 9.71 -9.31
CA ILE A 217 10.05 10.68 -8.89
C ILE A 217 11.03 10.92 -10.03
N ASN A 218 11.55 9.87 -10.65
CA ASN A 218 12.50 9.96 -11.77
C ASN A 218 11.89 10.69 -12.98
N SER A 219 10.56 10.63 -13.12
CA SER A 219 9.79 11.32 -14.16
C SER A 219 9.37 12.75 -13.78
N GLY A 220 9.92 13.30 -12.68
CA GLY A 220 9.67 14.68 -12.24
C GLY A 220 8.42 14.90 -11.41
N MET A 221 7.69 13.84 -11.00
CA MET A 221 6.58 14.00 -10.06
C MET A 221 7.13 14.27 -8.65
N ARG A 222 6.61 15.29 -8.00
CA ARG A 222 6.89 15.53 -6.58
C ARG A 222 6.10 14.55 -5.72
N VAL A 223 6.75 13.47 -5.28
CA VAL A 223 6.25 12.56 -4.24
C VAL A 223 6.71 13.09 -2.89
N SER A 224 5.78 13.33 -1.97
CA SER A 224 6.06 13.96 -0.68
C SER A 224 5.83 12.98 0.48
N PRO A 225 6.70 12.96 1.49
CA PRO A 225 6.48 12.18 2.69
C PRO A 225 5.43 12.87 3.57
N VAL A 226 4.40 12.14 3.95
CA VAL A 226 3.40 12.54 4.94
C VAL A 226 3.72 11.79 6.23
N PHE A 227 4.33 12.48 7.18
CA PHE A 227 4.71 11.88 8.46
C PHE A 227 3.47 11.59 9.30
N VAL A 228 3.30 10.32 9.67
CA VAL A 228 2.19 9.87 10.50
C VAL A 228 2.67 9.28 11.82
N ASP A 229 1.85 9.42 12.86
CA ASP A 229 2.12 9.04 14.25
C ASP A 229 0.93 8.32 14.91
N GLY A 230 -0.05 7.93 14.10
CA GLY A 230 -1.22 7.16 14.54
C GLY A 230 -0.94 5.67 14.70
N LYS A 231 -1.98 4.93 15.10
CA LYS A 231 -1.90 3.48 15.22
C LYS A 231 -1.95 2.83 13.85
N TYR A 232 -0.98 1.95 13.62
CA TYR A 232 -0.78 1.24 12.37
C TYR A 232 -0.38 -0.20 12.65
N LEU A 233 -0.97 -1.11 11.91
CA LEU A 233 -0.68 -2.54 11.96
C LEU A 233 -0.58 -3.07 10.53
N GLU A 234 0.43 -3.87 10.28
CA GLU A 234 0.60 -4.66 9.06
C GLU A 234 0.57 -6.14 9.45
N ILE A 235 -0.23 -6.92 8.74
CA ILE A 235 -0.48 -8.32 9.05
C ILE A 235 0.08 -9.19 7.93
N ASP A 236 1.25 -9.76 8.13
CA ASP A 236 1.92 -10.64 7.16
C ASP A 236 2.06 -12.09 7.63
N THR A 237 2.08 -12.27 8.95
CA THR A 237 2.38 -13.54 9.60
C THR A 237 1.36 -13.86 10.69
N LEU A 238 1.37 -15.10 11.20
CA LEU A 238 0.55 -15.48 12.37
C LEU A 238 0.96 -14.71 13.63
N GLU A 239 2.22 -14.34 13.74
CA GLU A 239 2.74 -13.52 14.83
C GLU A 239 2.10 -12.12 14.79
N ASP A 240 1.95 -11.53 13.60
CA ASP A 240 1.32 -10.22 13.41
C ASP A 240 -0.15 -10.24 13.83
N ILE A 241 -0.88 -11.33 13.54
CA ILE A 241 -2.28 -11.50 13.98
C ILE A 241 -2.36 -11.42 15.52
N ARG A 242 -1.52 -12.19 16.23
CA ARG A 242 -1.49 -12.22 17.70
C ARG A 242 -1.14 -10.84 18.28
N ASN A 243 -0.17 -10.15 17.68
CA ASN A 243 0.25 -8.82 18.10
C ASN A 243 -0.84 -7.77 17.83
N ALA A 244 -1.56 -7.88 16.71
CA ALA A 244 -2.66 -7.00 16.36
C ALA A 244 -3.82 -7.12 17.34
N GLU A 245 -4.23 -8.33 17.72
CA GLU A 245 -5.32 -8.56 18.66
C GLU A 245 -5.03 -7.94 20.04
N LYS A 246 -3.78 -7.97 20.48
CA LYS A 246 -3.34 -7.30 21.73
C LYS A 246 -3.39 -5.77 21.62
N SER A 247 -3.11 -5.24 20.43
CA SER A 247 -2.94 -3.80 20.18
C SER A 247 -4.27 -3.10 19.89
N ILE A 248 -5.20 -3.76 19.20
CA ILE A 248 -6.47 -3.14 18.74
C ILE A 248 -7.44 -2.86 19.88
N LYS A 249 -7.38 -3.57 20.99
CA LYS A 249 -8.18 -3.22 22.20
C LYS A 249 -8.00 -1.76 22.65
N LYS A 250 -7.01 -1.07 22.09
CA LYS A 250 -6.67 0.35 22.36
C LYS A 250 -6.88 1.28 21.14
N PHE A 251 -7.55 0.79 20.03
CA PHE A 251 -7.85 1.61 18.82
C PHE A 251 -9.02 2.57 19.01
#